data_7ae11c063211b79c099c9f18383c0d83
#
_entry.id   7ae11c063211b79c099c9f18383c0d83
#
_cell.length_a   1.000
_cell.length_b   1.000
_cell.length_c   1.000
_cell.angle_alpha   90.00
_cell.angle_beta   90.00
_cell.angle_gamma   90.00
#
_symmetry.space_group_name_H-M   'P 1'
#
loop_
_entity.id
_entity.type
_entity.pdbx_description
1 polymer ?
#
loop_
_entity_poly.entity_id
_entity_poly.type
_entity_poly.pdbx_seq_one_letter_code
_entity_poly.pdbx_strand_id
1 'polypeptide(L)'
;MNMDTVRIPKVIQFGEDALSQAEYPKNALVVTTVPPELSDKWLGRMGIQDYLLFDKVQPEPSIEMVNEVIEEYKSKNISAMIGLGGGSSMDVVKYAASEMGVEKILIPTTFGTGAEMTTYCVLKFDGKKKLLREDRFLADRAVIDSYFMDGTPDQVIKSSVCDACAQATEGYDSKLGNDLTKTLCNQAFDVLYDAIMNDKPENYPYGSMLSGMGFGNCSTTLGLSLIHI
;
A
#
# COMPACT_ATOMS: atom_id res chain seq x y z
N MET A 1 7.82 16.09 -28.22
CA MET A 1 7.68 15.07 -27.15
C MET A 1 6.71 15.61 -26.14
N ASN A 2 5.65 14.88 -25.83
CA ASN A 2 4.82 15.21 -24.69
C ASN A 2 5.63 14.94 -23.42
N MET A 3 5.47 15.77 -22.39
CA MET A 3 6.13 15.56 -21.09
C MET A 3 5.37 14.49 -20.31
N ASP A 4 6.05 13.39 -20.01
CA ASP A 4 5.51 12.35 -19.14
C ASP A 4 5.90 12.60 -17.69
N THR A 5 4.99 12.31 -16.77
CA THR A 5 5.21 12.47 -15.33
C THR A 5 4.97 11.14 -14.63
N VAL A 6 5.94 10.72 -13.84
CA VAL A 6 5.85 9.52 -12.98
C VAL A 6 5.91 9.98 -11.52
N ARG A 7 4.99 9.46 -10.71
CA ARG A 7 4.86 9.75 -9.28
C ARG A 7 5.11 8.51 -8.47
N ILE A 8 6.04 8.59 -7.55
CA ILE A 8 6.39 7.52 -6.60
C ILE A 8 6.55 8.14 -5.21
N PRO A 9 6.50 7.37 -4.12
CA PRO A 9 6.81 7.85 -2.78
C PRO A 9 8.13 8.61 -2.71
N LYS A 10 8.22 9.61 -1.82
CA LYS A 10 9.46 10.38 -1.64
C LYS A 10 10.63 9.52 -1.16
N VAL A 11 10.32 8.52 -0.32
CA VAL A 11 11.28 7.55 0.19
C VAL A 11 10.67 6.15 0.09
N ILE A 12 11.43 5.21 -0.43
CA ILE A 12 11.09 3.79 -0.48
C ILE A 12 12.21 3.03 0.23
N GLN A 13 11.87 2.37 1.34
CA GLN A 13 12.75 1.48 2.09
C GLN A 13 12.26 0.05 1.87
N PHE A 14 13.09 -0.81 1.33
CA PHE A 14 12.66 -2.18 1.02
C PHE A 14 13.80 -3.18 1.22
N GLY A 15 13.44 -4.41 1.50
CA GLY A 15 14.36 -5.53 1.70
C GLY A 15 14.16 -6.21 3.05
N GLU A 16 15.04 -7.15 3.33
CA GLU A 16 15.05 -7.87 4.60
C GLU A 16 15.35 -6.89 5.75
N ASP A 17 14.56 -7.00 6.82
CA ASP A 17 14.65 -6.13 8.01
C ASP A 17 14.37 -4.63 7.78
N ALA A 18 13.81 -4.25 6.63
CA ALA A 18 13.44 -2.85 6.36
C ALA A 18 12.52 -2.30 7.47
N LEU A 19 11.61 -3.13 8.00
CA LEU A 19 10.71 -2.76 9.09
C LEU A 19 11.43 -2.36 10.37
N SER A 20 12.47 -3.08 10.75
CA SER A 20 13.23 -2.83 11.99
C SER A 20 14.32 -1.78 11.82
N GLN A 21 14.77 -1.54 10.60
CA GLN A 21 15.82 -0.55 10.29
C GLN A 21 15.26 0.84 9.97
N ALA A 22 13.95 0.94 9.69
CA ALA A 22 13.31 2.21 9.44
C ALA A 22 13.15 3.02 10.74
N GLU A 23 13.32 4.34 10.65
CA GLU A 23 13.05 5.25 11.75
C GLU A 23 11.58 5.69 11.71
N TYR A 24 10.90 5.64 12.85
CA TYR A 24 9.51 6.04 12.97
C TYR A 24 9.38 7.31 13.83
N PRO A 25 8.53 8.26 13.41
CA PRO A 25 8.32 9.47 14.18
C PRO A 25 7.62 9.17 15.51
N LYS A 26 7.95 9.96 16.53
CA LYS A 26 7.21 9.95 17.80
C LYS A 26 5.81 10.55 17.59
N ASN A 27 4.86 10.18 18.45
CA ASN A 27 3.46 10.60 18.36
C ASN A 27 2.83 10.23 17.00
N ALA A 28 3.20 9.10 16.41
CA ALA A 28 2.55 8.60 15.21
C ALA A 28 1.21 7.93 15.56
N LEU A 29 0.23 8.03 14.65
CA LEU A 29 -0.98 7.21 14.70
C LEU A 29 -0.80 6.00 13.78
N VAL A 30 -0.76 4.81 14.37
CA VAL A 30 -0.78 3.56 13.62
C VAL A 30 -2.22 3.15 13.33
N VAL A 31 -2.53 2.88 12.07
CA VAL A 31 -3.85 2.49 11.58
C VAL A 31 -3.74 1.11 10.96
N THR A 32 -4.52 0.15 11.47
CA THR A 32 -4.40 -1.25 11.05
C THR A 32 -5.75 -1.97 11.00
N THR A 33 -5.81 -3.06 10.24
CA THR A 33 -6.94 -4.02 10.18
C THR A 33 -6.62 -5.32 10.88
N VAL A 34 -5.38 -5.49 11.36
CA VAL A 34 -4.92 -6.79 11.89
C VAL A 34 -5.28 -6.97 13.36
N PRO A 35 -5.47 -8.23 13.80
CA PRO A 35 -5.72 -8.52 15.20
C PRO A 35 -4.61 -8.01 16.14
N PRO A 36 -4.92 -7.65 17.39
CA PRO A 36 -3.95 -7.12 18.35
C PRO A 36 -2.70 -7.99 18.52
N GLU A 37 -2.84 -9.31 18.54
CA GLU A 37 -1.70 -10.23 18.72
C GLU A 37 -0.65 -10.11 17.60
N LEU A 38 -1.10 -9.85 16.37
CA LEU A 38 -0.21 -9.63 15.23
C LEU A 38 0.33 -8.20 15.20
N SER A 39 -0.53 -7.21 15.47
CA SER A 39 -0.08 -5.81 15.47
C SER A 39 0.96 -5.57 16.57
N ASP A 40 0.81 -6.14 17.76
CA ASP A 40 1.78 -6.03 18.85
C ASP A 40 3.15 -6.61 18.45
N LYS A 41 3.16 -7.78 17.80
CA LYS A 41 4.37 -8.40 17.28
C LYS A 41 5.08 -7.50 16.26
N TRP A 42 4.32 -6.90 15.35
CA TRP A 42 4.87 -6.04 14.30
C TRP A 42 5.35 -4.70 14.83
N LEU A 43 4.59 -4.08 15.74
CA LEU A 43 4.98 -2.85 16.41
C LEU A 43 6.22 -3.04 17.28
N GLY A 44 6.35 -4.20 17.94
CA GLY A 44 7.57 -4.59 18.65
C GLY A 44 8.78 -4.70 17.73
N ARG A 45 8.62 -5.27 16.52
CA ARG A 45 9.70 -5.36 15.53
C ARG A 45 10.06 -3.99 14.94
N MET A 46 9.09 -3.11 14.76
CA MET A 46 9.33 -1.71 14.34
C MET A 46 10.14 -0.93 15.38
N GLY A 47 10.14 -1.34 16.64
CA GLY A 47 10.75 -0.58 17.73
C GLY A 47 10.10 0.78 17.96
N ILE A 48 8.88 0.98 17.46
CA ILE A 48 8.17 2.25 17.59
C ILE A 48 7.77 2.49 19.05
N GLN A 49 7.97 3.71 19.53
CA GLN A 49 7.59 4.15 20.87
C GLN A 49 6.71 5.39 20.79
N ASP A 50 5.90 5.63 21.82
CA ASP A 50 5.02 6.80 21.90
C ASP A 50 4.09 6.93 20.68
N TYR A 51 3.35 5.86 20.36
CA TYR A 51 2.37 5.82 19.28
C TYR A 51 0.94 5.75 19.81
N LEU A 52 0.00 6.17 18.98
CA LEU A 52 -1.43 5.93 19.15
C LEU A 52 -1.82 4.79 18.18
N LEU A 53 -2.84 4.02 18.54
CA LEU A 53 -3.29 2.89 17.72
C LEU A 53 -4.78 3.04 17.38
N PHE A 54 -5.11 2.87 16.10
CA PHE A 54 -6.47 2.67 15.60
C PHE A 54 -6.53 1.32 14.88
N ASP A 55 -7.12 0.31 15.51
CA ASP A 55 -7.18 -1.08 15.06
C ASP A 55 -8.57 -1.51 14.57
N LYS A 56 -9.46 -0.52 14.32
CA LYS A 56 -10.87 -0.77 13.97
C LYS A 56 -11.16 -0.66 12.46
N VAL A 57 -10.13 -0.55 11.62
CA VAL A 57 -10.35 -0.47 10.18
C VAL A 57 -11.01 -1.77 9.69
N GLN A 58 -12.10 -1.61 8.96
CA GLN A 58 -12.80 -2.73 8.32
C GLN A 58 -12.37 -2.86 6.85
N PRO A 59 -12.48 -4.06 6.26
CA PRO A 59 -12.33 -4.22 4.82
C PRO A 59 -13.26 -3.27 4.05
N GLU A 60 -12.74 -2.67 2.97
CA GLU A 60 -13.48 -1.71 2.16
C GLU A 60 -13.98 -0.49 2.96
N PRO A 61 -13.06 0.30 3.53
CA PRO A 61 -13.39 1.36 4.46
C PRO A 61 -14.29 2.42 3.83
N SER A 62 -15.19 2.98 4.64
CA SER A 62 -16.07 4.06 4.21
C SER A 62 -15.49 5.43 4.56
N ILE A 63 -15.99 6.47 3.91
CA ILE A 63 -15.61 7.85 4.21
C ILE A 63 -16.02 8.26 5.63
N GLU A 64 -17.12 7.69 6.14
CA GLU A 64 -17.57 7.92 7.51
C GLU A 64 -16.53 7.42 8.52
N MET A 65 -15.99 6.21 8.33
CA MET A 65 -14.90 5.66 9.15
C MET A 65 -13.66 6.55 9.09
N VAL A 66 -13.27 7.03 7.91
CA VAL A 66 -12.13 7.94 7.78
C VAL A 66 -12.36 9.25 8.55
N ASN A 67 -13.58 9.79 8.47
CA ASN A 67 -13.96 10.99 9.20
C ASN A 67 -13.94 10.77 10.74
N GLU A 68 -14.35 9.58 11.22
CA GLU A 68 -14.21 9.21 12.62
C GLU A 68 -12.74 9.24 13.08
N VAL A 69 -11.84 8.67 12.30
CA VAL A 69 -10.39 8.74 12.59
C VAL A 69 -9.90 10.18 12.65
N ILE A 70 -10.27 11.01 11.69
CA ILE A 70 -9.85 12.42 11.66
C ILE A 70 -10.36 13.14 12.91
N GLU A 71 -11.66 13.02 13.23
CA GLU A 71 -12.27 13.69 14.37
C GLU A 71 -11.68 13.23 15.71
N GLU A 72 -11.39 11.92 15.86
CA GLU A 72 -10.81 11.37 17.09
C GLU A 72 -9.37 11.83 17.33
N TYR A 73 -8.59 12.02 16.27
CA TYR A 73 -7.14 12.26 16.40
C TYR A 73 -6.69 13.67 16.03
N LYS A 74 -7.51 14.53 15.41
CA LYS A 74 -7.11 15.89 14.99
C LYS A 74 -6.59 16.78 16.13
N SER A 75 -7.02 16.54 17.38
CA SER A 75 -6.57 17.32 18.55
C SER A 75 -5.35 16.71 19.27
N LYS A 76 -4.88 15.51 18.84
CA LYS A 76 -3.84 14.76 19.56
C LYS A 76 -2.42 15.08 19.11
N ASN A 77 -2.24 16.13 18.28
CA ASN A 77 -0.93 16.59 17.81
C ASN A 77 -0.04 15.47 17.25
N ILE A 78 -0.62 14.58 16.44
CA ILE A 78 0.13 13.51 15.79
C ILE A 78 1.07 14.09 14.71
N SER A 79 2.26 13.50 14.57
CA SER A 79 3.27 13.93 13.62
C SER A 79 3.18 13.18 12.28
N ALA A 80 2.67 11.94 12.32
CA ALA A 80 2.53 11.08 11.16
C ALA A 80 1.37 10.09 11.34
N MET A 81 0.88 9.56 10.24
CA MET A 81 0.00 8.39 10.22
C MET A 81 0.71 7.23 9.51
N ILE A 82 0.67 6.06 10.14
CA ILE A 82 1.30 4.82 9.66
C ILE A 82 0.19 3.84 9.28
N GLY A 83 0.05 3.53 8.00
CA GLY A 83 -0.84 2.48 7.52
C GLY A 83 -0.12 1.13 7.55
N LEU A 84 -0.39 0.31 8.57
CA LEU A 84 0.20 -1.01 8.74
C LEU A 84 -0.83 -2.08 8.40
N GLY A 85 -0.74 -2.66 7.22
CA GLY A 85 -1.73 -3.64 6.78
C GLY A 85 -1.87 -3.75 5.27
N GLY A 86 -3.02 -4.25 4.81
CA GLY A 86 -3.38 -4.27 3.39
C GLY A 86 -3.91 -2.93 2.88
N GLY A 87 -4.45 -2.94 1.65
CA GLY A 87 -4.97 -1.74 0.98
C GLY A 87 -5.94 -0.92 1.83
N SER A 88 -6.83 -1.57 2.61
CA SER A 88 -7.82 -0.86 3.44
C SER A 88 -7.18 0.04 4.50
N SER A 89 -6.17 -0.44 5.24
CA SER A 89 -5.46 0.38 6.23
C SER A 89 -4.72 1.54 5.55
N MET A 90 -4.11 1.27 4.40
CA MET A 90 -3.38 2.27 3.64
C MET A 90 -4.30 3.34 3.06
N ASP A 91 -5.48 2.97 2.56
CA ASP A 91 -6.44 3.93 2.00
C ASP A 91 -7.01 4.87 3.07
N VAL A 92 -7.29 4.36 4.28
CA VAL A 92 -7.67 5.22 5.42
C VAL A 92 -6.58 6.24 5.72
N VAL A 93 -5.32 5.80 5.81
CA VAL A 93 -4.18 6.69 6.08
C VAL A 93 -3.96 7.69 4.96
N LYS A 94 -4.02 7.27 3.71
CA LYS A 94 -3.89 8.17 2.56
C LYS A 94 -4.84 9.34 2.63
N TYR A 95 -6.11 9.05 2.89
CA TYR A 95 -7.13 10.10 2.97
C TYR A 95 -6.98 10.93 4.25
N ALA A 96 -7.00 10.29 5.42
CA ALA A 96 -6.99 10.99 6.70
C ALA A 96 -5.74 11.84 6.90
N ALA A 97 -4.54 11.30 6.62
CA ALA A 97 -3.31 12.06 6.75
C ALA A 97 -3.22 13.24 5.77
N SER A 98 -3.80 13.10 4.57
CA SER A 98 -3.87 14.20 3.60
C SER A 98 -4.77 15.33 4.08
N GLU A 99 -5.92 15.02 4.71
CA GLU A 99 -6.81 16.02 5.31
C GLU A 99 -6.16 16.69 6.54
N MET A 100 -5.43 15.93 7.33
CA MET A 100 -4.77 16.43 8.54
C MET A 100 -3.42 17.13 8.26
N GLY A 101 -2.87 16.99 7.06
CA GLY A 101 -1.59 17.60 6.68
C GLY A 101 -0.39 16.98 7.40
N VAL A 102 -0.43 15.69 7.75
CA VAL A 102 0.64 14.96 8.44
C VAL A 102 1.33 13.95 7.52
N GLU A 103 2.54 13.52 7.89
CA GLU A 103 3.33 12.53 7.12
C GLU A 103 2.55 11.22 6.95
N LYS A 104 2.61 10.63 5.74
CA LYS A 104 2.05 9.32 5.39
C LYS A 104 3.13 8.28 5.26
N ILE A 105 3.14 7.29 6.15
CA ILE A 105 4.03 6.13 6.10
C ILE A 105 3.18 4.89 5.81
N LEU A 106 3.44 4.21 4.71
CA LEU A 106 2.65 3.04 4.33
C LEU A 106 3.52 1.78 4.39
N ILE A 107 3.02 0.77 5.10
CA ILE A 107 3.70 -0.51 5.38
C ILE A 107 2.78 -1.64 4.96
N PRO A 108 2.92 -2.16 3.73
CA PRO A 108 2.09 -3.25 3.25
C PRO A 108 2.43 -4.56 3.99
N THR A 109 1.40 -5.29 4.41
CA THR A 109 1.52 -6.64 4.96
C THR A 109 0.95 -7.70 4.02
N THR A 110 0.38 -7.25 2.89
CA THR A 110 -0.03 -8.06 1.75
C THR A 110 0.54 -7.45 0.48
N PHE A 111 1.01 -8.28 -0.44
CA PHE A 111 1.80 -7.84 -1.59
C PHE A 111 1.03 -8.05 -2.90
N GLY A 112 -0.07 -7.33 -3.07
CA GLY A 112 -0.94 -7.40 -4.22
C GLY A 112 -1.31 -6.02 -4.76
N THR A 113 -1.96 -5.21 -3.94
CA THR A 113 -2.56 -3.94 -4.39
C THR A 113 -1.57 -2.85 -4.78
N GLY A 114 -0.31 -2.91 -4.33
CA GLY A 114 0.67 -1.86 -4.55
C GLY A 114 0.22 -0.48 -4.05
N ALA A 115 -0.73 -0.43 -3.11
CA ALA A 115 -1.36 0.81 -2.66
C ALA A 115 -0.33 1.79 -2.08
N GLU A 116 0.74 1.31 -1.48
CA GLU A 116 1.85 2.10 -0.93
C GLU A 116 2.61 2.89 -2.01
N MET A 117 2.52 2.47 -3.28
CA MET A 117 3.21 3.09 -4.41
C MET A 117 2.33 4.03 -5.24
N THR A 118 1.01 4.07 -4.98
CA THR A 118 0.06 4.72 -5.88
C THR A 118 -0.57 5.98 -5.31
N THR A 119 -1.05 6.84 -6.20
CA THR A 119 -1.92 7.99 -5.89
C THR A 119 -3.39 7.60 -5.77
N TYR A 120 -3.72 6.31 -5.81
CA TYR A 120 -5.08 5.81 -5.71
C TYR A 120 -5.50 5.63 -4.25
N CYS A 121 -6.76 5.93 -3.96
CA CYS A 121 -7.40 5.68 -2.68
C CYS A 121 -8.82 5.17 -2.95
N VAL A 122 -9.16 4.01 -2.41
CA VAL A 122 -10.46 3.36 -2.63
C VAL A 122 -11.27 3.40 -1.35
N LEU A 123 -12.36 4.17 -1.36
CA LEU A 123 -13.26 4.31 -0.22
C LEU A 123 -14.71 4.09 -0.65
N LYS A 124 -15.57 3.71 0.29
CA LYS A 124 -17.02 3.71 0.08
C LYS A 124 -17.62 5.06 0.39
N PHE A 125 -18.47 5.55 -0.50
CA PHE A 125 -19.32 6.73 -0.33
C PHE A 125 -20.75 6.27 -0.59
N ASP A 126 -21.62 6.49 0.36
CA ASP A 126 -23.04 6.03 0.27
C ASP A 126 -23.13 4.54 -0.08
N GLY A 127 -22.29 3.70 0.51
CA GLY A 127 -22.22 2.26 0.29
C GLY A 127 -21.62 1.80 -1.05
N LYS A 128 -21.17 2.74 -1.91
CA LYS A 128 -20.56 2.43 -3.21
C LYS A 128 -19.07 2.72 -3.20
N LYS A 129 -18.26 1.77 -3.67
CA LYS A 129 -16.82 1.98 -3.86
C LYS A 129 -16.56 3.08 -4.88
N LYS A 130 -15.66 3.99 -4.54
CA LYS A 130 -15.13 5.01 -5.45
C LYS A 130 -13.61 4.95 -5.41
N LEU A 131 -13.01 4.94 -6.59
CA LEU A 131 -11.58 5.15 -6.78
C LEU A 131 -11.32 6.66 -6.87
N LEU A 132 -10.57 7.17 -5.92
CA LEU A 132 -10.04 8.53 -5.95
C LEU A 132 -8.60 8.48 -6.46
N ARG A 133 -8.20 9.48 -7.24
CA ARG A 133 -6.82 9.60 -7.75
C ARG A 133 -6.36 11.05 -7.58
N GLU A 134 -5.50 11.26 -6.59
CA GLU A 134 -4.96 12.58 -6.29
C GLU A 134 -3.49 12.46 -5.85
N ASP A 135 -2.64 13.40 -6.27
CA ASP A 135 -1.22 13.40 -5.93
C ASP A 135 -0.97 13.43 -4.41
N ARG A 136 -1.88 14.04 -3.65
CA ARG A 136 -1.81 14.10 -2.18
C ARG A 136 -1.95 12.73 -1.49
N PHE A 137 -2.47 11.71 -2.17
CA PHE A 137 -2.58 10.36 -1.61
C PHE A 137 -1.29 9.54 -1.72
N LEU A 138 -0.30 10.04 -2.44
CA LEU A 138 0.98 9.36 -2.52
C LEU A 138 1.64 9.32 -1.13
N ALA A 139 2.25 8.20 -0.78
CA ALA A 139 2.99 8.06 0.46
C ALA A 139 4.18 9.03 0.51
N ASP A 140 4.45 9.58 1.69
CA ASP A 140 5.72 10.25 1.91
C ASP A 140 6.83 9.21 2.05
N ARG A 141 6.51 8.08 2.71
CA ARG A 141 7.42 6.95 2.87
C ARG A 141 6.68 5.63 2.72
N ALA A 142 7.28 4.69 1.98
CA ALA A 142 6.85 3.30 1.92
C ALA A 142 7.94 2.41 2.53
N VAL A 143 7.54 1.47 3.41
CA VAL A 143 8.46 0.50 4.03
C VAL A 143 7.97 -0.90 3.70
N ILE A 144 8.78 -1.65 2.95
CA ILE A 144 8.40 -2.95 2.37
C ILE A 144 9.38 -4.01 2.86
N ASP A 145 8.87 -4.96 3.65
CA ASP A 145 9.67 -6.00 4.29
C ASP A 145 9.11 -7.38 3.96
N SER A 146 9.97 -8.29 3.52
CA SER A 146 9.60 -9.69 3.26
C SER A 146 9.20 -10.45 4.52
N TYR A 147 9.50 -9.93 5.71
CA TYR A 147 9.06 -10.45 7.00
C TYR A 147 7.56 -10.78 7.05
N PHE A 148 6.73 -9.98 6.40
CA PHE A 148 5.28 -10.22 6.37
C PHE A 148 4.86 -11.44 5.55
N MET A 149 5.78 -12.04 4.80
CA MET A 149 5.51 -13.33 4.14
C MET A 149 5.43 -14.48 5.15
N ASP A 150 6.19 -14.37 6.27
CA ASP A 150 6.19 -15.36 7.33
C ASP A 150 4.86 -15.37 8.10
N GLY A 151 4.16 -16.49 8.07
CA GLY A 151 2.89 -16.67 8.77
C GLY A 151 1.67 -16.12 8.05
N THR A 152 1.83 -15.51 6.87
CA THR A 152 0.69 -15.16 6.01
C THR A 152 0.12 -16.44 5.39
N PRO A 153 -1.20 -16.68 5.47
CA PRO A 153 -1.81 -17.86 4.87
C PRO A 153 -1.55 -17.94 3.35
N ASP A 154 -1.21 -19.12 2.85
CA ASP A 154 -0.93 -19.37 1.42
C ASP A 154 -1.98 -18.80 0.47
N GLN A 155 -3.26 -18.90 0.85
CA GLN A 155 -4.35 -18.37 0.02
C GLN A 155 -4.27 -16.85 -0.13
N VAL A 156 -3.86 -16.14 0.93
CA VAL A 156 -3.69 -14.67 0.90
C VAL A 156 -2.49 -14.32 0.04
N ILE A 157 -1.39 -15.07 0.18
CA ILE A 157 -0.18 -14.88 -0.65
C ILE A 157 -0.54 -15.08 -2.13
N LYS A 158 -1.17 -16.19 -2.48
CA LYS A 158 -1.54 -16.53 -3.85
C LYS A 158 -2.46 -15.49 -4.48
N SER A 159 -3.50 -15.07 -3.76
CA SER A 159 -4.43 -14.05 -4.28
C SER A 159 -3.73 -12.70 -4.47
N SER A 160 -2.88 -12.30 -3.54
CA SER A 160 -2.12 -11.04 -3.63
C SER A 160 -1.14 -11.05 -4.82
N VAL A 161 -0.38 -12.14 -4.99
CA VAL A 161 0.57 -12.27 -6.10
C VAL A 161 -0.15 -12.29 -7.45
N CYS A 162 -1.29 -12.98 -7.56
CA CYS A 162 -2.11 -12.94 -8.77
C CYS A 162 -2.61 -11.52 -9.08
N ASP A 163 -3.02 -10.76 -8.07
CA ASP A 163 -3.43 -9.37 -8.23
C ASP A 163 -2.27 -8.51 -8.74
N ALA A 164 -1.08 -8.63 -8.15
CA ALA A 164 0.11 -7.92 -8.60
C ALA A 164 0.50 -8.26 -10.05
N CYS A 165 0.44 -9.55 -10.44
CA CYS A 165 0.70 -9.99 -11.82
C CYS A 165 -0.32 -9.41 -12.80
N ALA A 166 -1.61 -9.44 -12.44
CA ALA A 166 -2.67 -8.89 -13.28
C ALA A 166 -2.49 -7.38 -13.48
N GLN A 167 -2.19 -6.65 -12.41
CA GLN A 167 -1.93 -5.21 -12.47
C GLN A 167 -0.71 -4.88 -13.32
N ALA A 168 0.39 -5.64 -13.19
CA ALA A 168 1.58 -5.46 -14.01
C ALA A 168 1.28 -5.69 -15.50
N THR A 169 0.53 -6.74 -15.84
CA THR A 169 0.13 -7.06 -17.20
C THR A 169 -0.76 -5.97 -17.81
N GLU A 170 -1.80 -5.57 -17.08
CA GLU A 170 -2.70 -4.52 -17.53
C GLU A 170 -2.03 -3.15 -17.63
N GLY A 171 -1.11 -2.85 -16.69
CA GLY A 171 -0.33 -1.63 -16.73
C GLY A 171 0.61 -1.56 -17.95
N TYR A 172 1.21 -2.71 -18.31
CA TYR A 172 2.04 -2.82 -19.52
C TYR A 172 1.24 -2.52 -20.79
N ASP A 173 0.02 -3.07 -20.89
CA ASP A 173 -0.86 -2.88 -22.04
C ASP A 173 -1.62 -1.55 -22.03
N SER A 174 -1.50 -0.76 -20.96
CA SER A 174 -2.23 0.49 -20.83
C SER A 174 -1.84 1.50 -21.91
N LYS A 175 -2.84 2.11 -22.54
CA LYS A 175 -2.65 3.21 -23.50
C LYS A 175 -2.14 4.50 -22.85
N LEU A 176 -2.23 4.61 -21.53
CA LEU A 176 -1.72 5.73 -20.75
C LEU A 176 -0.28 5.50 -20.28
N GLY A 177 0.28 4.33 -20.55
CA GLY A 177 1.64 3.98 -20.20
C GLY A 177 2.68 4.67 -21.09
N ASN A 178 3.84 4.94 -20.50
CA ASN A 178 5.04 5.39 -21.17
C ASN A 178 6.14 4.30 -21.06
N ASP A 179 7.30 4.53 -21.69
CA ASP A 179 8.37 3.53 -21.69
C ASP A 179 8.86 3.14 -20.30
N LEU A 180 8.87 4.09 -19.34
CA LEU A 180 9.27 3.81 -17.97
C LEU A 180 8.24 2.93 -17.24
N THR A 181 6.95 3.28 -17.34
CA THR A 181 5.89 2.50 -16.69
C THR A 181 5.81 1.08 -17.26
N LYS A 182 5.97 0.93 -18.58
CA LYS A 182 6.04 -0.39 -19.24
C LYS A 182 7.24 -1.20 -18.79
N THR A 183 8.41 -0.56 -18.65
CA THR A 183 9.61 -1.22 -18.14
C THR A 183 9.40 -1.72 -16.72
N LEU A 184 8.79 -0.90 -15.83
CA LEU A 184 8.48 -1.30 -14.46
C LEU A 184 7.49 -2.45 -14.40
N CYS A 185 6.42 -2.40 -15.19
CA CYS A 185 5.43 -3.47 -15.27
C CYS A 185 6.03 -4.79 -15.79
N ASN A 186 6.86 -4.72 -16.84
CA ASN A 186 7.55 -5.91 -17.35
C ASN A 186 8.49 -6.51 -16.32
N GLN A 187 9.30 -5.68 -15.66
CA GLN A 187 10.20 -6.15 -14.61
C GLN A 187 9.44 -6.74 -13.41
N ALA A 188 8.30 -6.15 -13.05
CA ALA A 188 7.42 -6.68 -12.01
C ALA A 188 6.94 -8.08 -12.37
N PHE A 189 6.47 -8.27 -13.60
CA PHE A 189 6.00 -9.56 -14.08
C PHE A 189 7.11 -10.60 -14.07
N ASP A 190 8.30 -10.27 -14.57
CA ASP A 190 9.45 -11.18 -14.61
C ASP A 190 9.86 -11.63 -13.20
N VAL A 191 9.92 -10.70 -12.24
CA VAL A 191 10.25 -11.00 -10.84
C VAL A 191 9.18 -11.90 -10.20
N LEU A 192 7.90 -11.58 -10.38
CA LEU A 192 6.79 -12.36 -9.82
C LEU A 192 6.72 -13.75 -10.45
N TYR A 193 6.91 -13.83 -11.77
CA TYR A 193 6.93 -15.10 -12.48
C TYR A 193 8.09 -15.99 -12.02
N ASP A 194 9.32 -15.46 -11.92
CA ASP A 194 10.47 -16.20 -11.40
C ASP A 194 10.22 -16.66 -9.96
N ALA A 195 9.65 -15.80 -9.12
CA ALA A 195 9.35 -16.11 -7.74
C ALA A 195 8.31 -17.25 -7.62
N ILE A 196 7.28 -17.26 -8.45
CA ILE A 196 6.27 -18.34 -8.49
C ILE A 196 6.87 -19.65 -8.98
N MET A 197 7.62 -19.59 -10.10
CA MET A 197 8.13 -20.81 -10.75
C MET A 197 9.26 -21.49 -9.96
N ASN A 198 10.02 -20.73 -9.18
CA ASN A 198 11.18 -21.20 -8.45
C ASN A 198 10.97 -21.20 -6.92
N ASP A 199 9.72 -21.01 -6.45
CA ASP A 199 9.35 -21.01 -5.02
C ASP A 199 10.21 -20.05 -4.19
N LYS A 200 10.25 -18.78 -4.60
CA LYS A 200 11.00 -17.69 -3.95
C LYS A 200 10.06 -16.61 -3.40
N PRO A 201 9.25 -16.93 -2.37
CA PRO A 201 8.23 -16.00 -1.87
C PRO A 201 8.81 -14.69 -1.34
N GLU A 202 10.06 -14.67 -0.91
CA GLU A 202 10.77 -13.47 -0.46
C GLU A 202 10.86 -12.36 -1.53
N ASN A 203 10.68 -12.70 -2.81
CA ASN A 203 10.69 -11.75 -3.92
C ASN A 203 9.31 -11.16 -4.24
N TYR A 204 8.21 -11.70 -3.67
CA TYR A 204 6.86 -11.15 -3.92
C TYR A 204 6.71 -9.68 -3.51
N PRO A 205 7.24 -9.22 -2.35
CA PRO A 205 7.18 -7.82 -1.98
C PRO A 205 7.83 -6.90 -3.00
N TYR A 206 8.98 -7.29 -3.52
CA TYR A 206 9.69 -6.52 -4.54
C TYR A 206 8.93 -6.47 -5.87
N GLY A 207 8.41 -7.61 -6.33
CA GLY A 207 7.60 -7.67 -7.54
C GLY A 207 6.30 -6.85 -7.43
N SER A 208 5.62 -6.91 -6.28
CA SER A 208 4.42 -6.10 -6.00
C SER A 208 4.72 -4.61 -5.98
N MET A 209 5.83 -4.20 -5.36
CA MET A 209 6.31 -2.81 -5.36
C MET A 209 6.51 -2.29 -6.79
N LEU A 210 7.23 -3.04 -7.63
CA LEU A 210 7.46 -2.67 -9.03
C LEU A 210 6.15 -2.57 -9.82
N SER A 211 5.21 -3.52 -9.59
CA SER A 211 3.88 -3.47 -10.18
C SER A 211 3.15 -2.19 -9.79
N GLY A 212 3.12 -1.86 -8.48
CA GLY A 212 2.51 -0.63 -7.97
C GLY A 212 3.11 0.64 -8.58
N MET A 213 4.43 0.70 -8.74
CA MET A 213 5.13 1.82 -9.39
C MET A 213 4.75 1.94 -10.87
N GLY A 214 4.62 0.82 -11.57
CA GLY A 214 4.27 0.80 -12.98
C GLY A 214 2.82 1.19 -13.23
N PHE A 215 1.86 0.37 -12.77
CA PHE A 215 0.44 0.59 -13.06
C PHE A 215 -0.12 1.84 -12.37
N GLY A 216 0.38 2.21 -11.21
CA GLY A 216 -0.03 3.43 -10.49
C GLY A 216 0.17 4.72 -11.29
N ASN A 217 1.05 4.69 -12.27
CA ASN A 217 1.35 5.83 -13.14
C ASN A 217 0.71 5.76 -14.52
N CYS A 218 0.10 4.65 -14.90
CA CYS A 218 -0.55 4.51 -16.20
C CYS A 218 -2.02 4.10 -16.14
N SER A 219 -2.49 3.60 -15.00
CA SER A 219 -3.81 3.01 -14.81
C SER A 219 -3.92 1.59 -15.35
N THR A 220 -4.84 0.83 -14.78
CA THR A 220 -5.20 -0.52 -15.25
C THR A 220 -6.34 -0.46 -16.25
N THR A 221 -6.57 -1.56 -16.94
CA THR A 221 -7.65 -1.71 -17.89
C THR A 221 -8.95 -2.18 -17.20
N LEU A 222 -9.98 -2.47 -18.00
CA LEU A 222 -11.30 -2.86 -17.51
C LEU A 222 -11.31 -4.22 -16.77
N GLY A 223 -10.29 -5.07 -16.98
CA GLY A 223 -10.22 -6.43 -16.44
C GLY A 223 -10.24 -6.46 -14.91
N LEU A 224 -9.37 -5.68 -14.28
CA LEU A 224 -9.32 -5.54 -12.81
C LEU A 224 -10.59 -4.90 -12.24
N SER A 225 -11.22 -3.98 -12.95
CA SER A 225 -12.52 -3.44 -12.56
C SER A 225 -13.62 -4.51 -12.53
N LEU A 226 -13.54 -5.53 -13.38
CA LEU A 226 -14.53 -6.62 -13.44
C LEU A 226 -14.34 -7.64 -12.31
N ILE A 227 -13.12 -7.84 -11.81
CA ILE A 227 -12.86 -8.75 -10.69
C ILE A 227 -13.45 -8.20 -9.39
N HIS A 228 -13.56 -6.89 -9.25
CA HIS A 228 -14.17 -6.23 -8.09
C HIS A 228 -15.68 -6.01 -8.19
N ILE A 229 -16.30 -6.39 -9.30
CA ILE A 229 -17.75 -6.38 -9.49
C ILE A 229 -18.35 -7.76 -9.22
#